data_297c34277ca3bf51e89b2d282298165e
#
_entry.id   297c34277ca3bf51e89b2d282298165e
#
_cell.length_a   1.000
_cell.length_b   1.000
_cell.length_c   1.000
_cell.angle_alpha   90.00
_cell.angle_beta   90.00
_cell.angle_gamma   90.00
#
_symmetry.space_group_name_H-M   'P 1'
#
loop_
_entity.id
_entity.type
_entity.pdbx_description
1 polymer ?
#
loop_
_entity_poly.entity_id
_entity_poly.type
_entity_poly.pdbx_seq_one_letter_code
_entity_poly.pdbx_strand_id
1 'polypeptide(L)'
;SAETHAADAALANFLTWLDGTGRSLLEGDELAVLRDRADACRARRLSGLRLALPGPTGEDDSLRFTARGTLAGVADSAVAVLHQVMAALASANRLLLADSDAARKVQAALPEALRTHVAVDAAWFDKALGAVLFDGGDAEAHALRVRVAARRGPILQLLQPCPDYDL
;
A
#
# COMPACT_ATOMS: atom_id res chain seq x y z
N SER A 1 -13.40 -12.81 3.39
CA SER A 1 -13.82 -12.84 1.96
C SER A 1 -12.70 -13.41 1.09
N ALA A 2 -13.00 -13.77 -0.16
CA ALA A 2 -11.98 -14.28 -1.10
C ALA A 2 -10.85 -13.27 -1.32
N GLU A 3 -11.14 -11.97 -1.39
CA GLU A 3 -10.17 -10.89 -1.50
C GLU A 3 -9.23 -10.83 -0.30
N THR A 4 -9.74 -11.04 0.90
CA THR A 4 -8.94 -11.04 2.13
C THR A 4 -7.96 -12.21 2.13
N HIS A 5 -8.38 -13.41 1.71
CA HIS A 5 -7.50 -14.57 1.62
C HIS A 5 -6.41 -14.38 0.57
N ALA A 6 -6.74 -13.80 -0.58
CA ALA A 6 -5.76 -13.51 -1.63
C ALA A 6 -4.72 -12.49 -1.15
N ALA A 7 -5.14 -11.45 -0.43
CA ALA A 7 -4.23 -10.45 0.16
C ALA A 7 -3.32 -11.06 1.23
N ASP A 8 -3.84 -11.93 2.09
CA ASP A 8 -3.04 -12.64 3.09
C ASP A 8 -1.99 -13.55 2.45
N ALA A 9 -2.35 -14.23 1.37
CA ALA A 9 -1.41 -15.06 0.60
C ALA A 9 -0.33 -14.21 -0.08
N ALA A 10 -0.68 -13.08 -0.67
CA ALA A 10 0.26 -12.17 -1.31
C ALA A 10 1.23 -11.56 -0.28
N LEU A 11 0.74 -11.14 0.87
CA LEU A 11 1.58 -10.64 1.96
C LEU A 11 2.51 -11.72 2.51
N ALA A 12 2.02 -12.95 2.72
CA ALA A 12 2.83 -14.08 3.17
C ALA A 12 3.95 -14.40 2.16
N ASN A 13 3.64 -14.42 0.87
CA ASN A 13 4.63 -14.60 -0.20
C ASN A 13 5.68 -13.48 -0.20
N PHE A 14 5.26 -12.24 0.01
CA PHE A 14 6.16 -11.09 0.11
C PHE A 14 7.12 -11.22 1.29
N LEU A 15 6.62 -11.55 2.48
CA LEU A 15 7.45 -11.73 3.67
C LEU A 15 8.43 -12.91 3.53
N THR A 16 7.98 -14.02 2.93
CA THR A 16 8.84 -15.17 2.63
C THR A 16 9.96 -14.80 1.64
N TRP A 17 9.63 -14.03 0.60
CA TRP A 17 10.63 -13.53 -0.34
C TRP A 17 11.62 -12.57 0.32
N LEU A 18 11.18 -11.69 1.22
CA LEU A 18 12.06 -10.79 1.99
C LEU A 18 13.03 -11.56 2.89
N ASP A 19 12.62 -12.70 3.47
CA ASP A 19 13.51 -13.57 4.24
C ASP A 19 14.58 -14.26 3.38
N GLY A 20 14.27 -14.49 2.11
CA GLY A 20 15.15 -15.12 1.14
C GLY A 20 15.92 -14.10 0.32
N THR A 21 15.64 -14.07 -0.99
CA THR A 21 16.39 -13.26 -1.97
C THR A 21 16.14 -11.76 -1.83
N GLY A 22 14.98 -11.33 -1.33
CA GLY A 22 14.65 -9.93 -1.09
C GLY A 22 15.47 -9.29 0.02
N ARG A 23 16.06 -10.11 0.91
CA ARG A 23 16.91 -9.64 2.03
C ARG A 23 18.06 -8.75 1.58
N SER A 24 18.59 -8.97 0.38
CA SER A 24 19.70 -8.18 -0.18
C SER A 24 19.34 -6.71 -0.47
N LEU A 25 18.06 -6.35 -0.42
CA LEU A 25 17.57 -4.97 -0.58
C LEU A 25 17.49 -4.21 0.75
N LEU A 26 17.74 -4.89 1.86
CA LEU A 26 17.57 -4.38 3.22
C LEU A 26 18.87 -4.40 3.99
N GLU A 27 19.01 -3.47 4.93
CA GLU A 27 20.16 -3.34 5.82
C GLU A 27 19.76 -3.51 7.29
N GLY A 28 20.70 -3.86 8.14
CA GLY A 28 20.52 -3.90 9.59
C GLY A 28 19.24 -4.64 10.04
N ASP A 29 18.40 -3.95 10.79
CA ASP A 29 17.14 -4.43 11.37
C ASP A 29 15.89 -4.12 10.52
N GLU A 30 16.06 -3.57 9.32
CA GLU A 30 14.94 -3.15 8.45
C GLU A 30 13.95 -4.29 8.17
N LEU A 31 14.43 -5.53 8.04
CA LEU A 31 13.55 -6.69 7.88
C LEU A 31 12.65 -6.91 9.09
N ALA A 32 13.20 -6.82 10.30
CA ALA A 32 12.42 -6.98 11.54
C ALA A 32 11.36 -5.87 11.64
N VAL A 33 11.74 -4.64 11.34
CA VAL A 33 10.83 -3.49 11.33
C VAL A 33 9.69 -3.70 10.32
N LEU A 34 9.98 -4.15 9.10
CA LEU A 34 8.94 -4.42 8.10
C LEU A 34 7.99 -5.52 8.53
N ARG A 35 8.49 -6.58 9.20
CA ARG A 35 7.65 -7.65 9.74
C ARG A 35 6.71 -7.16 10.84
N ASP A 36 7.22 -6.44 11.81
CA ASP A 36 6.41 -5.87 12.89
C ASP A 36 5.32 -4.96 12.33
N ARG A 37 5.65 -4.15 11.34
CA ARG A 37 4.69 -3.29 10.65
C ARG A 37 3.64 -4.09 9.87
N ALA A 38 4.05 -5.17 9.19
CA ALA A 38 3.11 -6.06 8.49
C ALA A 38 2.09 -6.67 9.46
N ASP A 39 2.52 -7.14 10.61
CA ASP A 39 1.64 -7.69 11.63
C ASP A 39 0.70 -6.63 12.21
N ALA A 40 1.20 -5.42 12.47
CA ALA A 40 0.39 -4.30 12.91
C ALA A 40 -0.66 -3.88 11.87
N CYS A 41 -0.29 -3.80 10.59
CA CYS A 41 -1.23 -3.51 9.50
C CYS A 41 -2.30 -4.59 9.36
N ARG A 42 -1.93 -5.87 9.45
CA ARG A 42 -2.90 -6.98 9.41
C ARG A 42 -3.89 -6.91 10.57
N ALA A 43 -3.40 -6.64 11.77
CA ALA A 43 -4.25 -6.55 12.97
C ALA A 43 -5.26 -5.39 12.88
N ARG A 44 -4.92 -4.30 12.20
CA ARG A 44 -5.78 -3.11 12.03
C ARG A 44 -6.62 -3.13 10.77
N ARG A 45 -6.40 -4.08 9.87
CA ARG A 45 -7.10 -4.14 8.59
C ARG A 45 -8.60 -4.30 8.77
N LEU A 46 -9.37 -3.39 8.19
CA LEU A 46 -10.83 -3.41 8.15
C LEU A 46 -11.38 -4.01 6.86
N SER A 47 -10.58 -4.16 5.81
CA SER A 47 -11.01 -4.69 4.51
C SER A 47 -11.70 -6.06 4.65
N GLY A 48 -12.90 -6.17 4.11
CA GLY A 48 -13.72 -7.38 4.21
C GLY A 48 -14.59 -7.45 5.48
N LEU A 49 -14.45 -6.51 6.42
CA LEU A 49 -15.35 -6.39 7.56
C LEU A 49 -16.72 -5.87 7.11
N ARG A 50 -17.77 -6.50 7.64
CA ARG A 50 -19.15 -6.02 7.53
C ARG A 50 -19.75 -5.92 8.92
N LEU A 51 -20.26 -4.75 9.24
CA LEU A 51 -20.94 -4.48 10.49
C LEU A 51 -22.43 -4.26 10.23
N ALA A 52 -23.29 -4.97 10.94
CA ALA A 52 -24.70 -4.63 11.00
C ALA A 52 -24.87 -3.38 11.90
N LEU A 53 -25.60 -2.40 11.42
CA LEU A 53 -25.87 -1.19 12.17
C LEU A 53 -27.30 -1.25 12.72
N PRO A 54 -27.57 -0.62 13.90
CA PRO A 54 -28.94 -0.47 14.38
C PRO A 54 -29.72 0.41 13.40
N GLY A 55 -30.74 -0.14 12.78
CA GLY A 55 -31.66 0.58 11.89
C GLY A 55 -33.07 0.64 12.46
N PRO A 56 -33.96 1.50 11.95
CA PRO A 56 -35.37 1.50 12.28
C PRO A 56 -36.04 0.19 11.84
N THR A 57 -37.21 -0.10 12.40
CA THR A 57 -37.95 -1.33 12.09
C THR A 57 -38.26 -1.42 10.60
N GLY A 58 -37.72 -2.48 9.97
CA GLY A 58 -37.93 -2.74 8.53
C GLY A 58 -36.76 -2.31 7.64
N GLU A 59 -35.68 -1.76 8.21
CA GLU A 59 -34.44 -1.44 7.51
C GLU A 59 -33.28 -2.32 7.99
N ASP A 60 -32.45 -2.77 7.05
CA ASP A 60 -31.29 -3.62 7.32
C ASP A 60 -30.00 -2.88 6.92
N ASP A 61 -29.49 -2.06 7.86
CA ASP A 61 -28.35 -1.21 7.64
C ASP A 61 -27.04 -1.98 7.87
N SER A 62 -26.09 -1.86 6.96
CA SER A 62 -24.78 -2.46 7.13
C SER A 62 -23.65 -1.57 6.61
N LEU A 63 -22.55 -1.51 7.38
CA LEU A 63 -21.31 -0.86 6.98
C LEU A 63 -20.36 -1.91 6.42
N ARG A 64 -19.80 -1.67 5.25
CA ARG A 64 -18.76 -2.50 4.63
C ARG A 64 -17.48 -1.72 4.45
N PHE A 65 -16.36 -2.37 4.75
CA PHE A 65 -15.04 -1.85 4.46
C PHE A 65 -14.45 -2.61 3.28
N THR A 66 -14.04 -1.90 2.24
CA THR A 66 -13.41 -2.45 1.05
C THR A 66 -12.05 -1.83 0.85
N ALA A 67 -11.17 -2.54 0.13
CA ALA A 67 -9.90 -1.98 -0.30
C ALA A 67 -10.12 -0.72 -1.16
N ARG A 68 -9.16 0.22 -1.11
CA ARG A 68 -9.19 1.48 -1.89
C ARG A 68 -8.93 1.27 -3.38
N GLY A 69 -8.49 0.07 -3.76
CA GLY A 69 -8.16 -0.30 -5.14
C GLY A 69 -6.68 -0.13 -5.46
N THR A 70 -6.33 0.75 -6.38
CA THR A 70 -4.93 1.03 -6.73
C THR A 70 -4.41 2.22 -5.95
N LEU A 71 -3.34 2.03 -5.20
CA LEU A 71 -2.60 3.09 -4.52
C LEU A 71 -1.41 3.52 -5.39
N ALA A 72 -1.05 4.80 -5.36
CA ALA A 72 0.24 5.23 -5.87
C ALA A 72 1.28 5.18 -4.75
N GLY A 73 2.52 4.80 -5.08
CA GLY A 73 3.66 4.84 -4.17
C GLY A 73 4.73 5.78 -4.70
N VAL A 74 5.19 6.72 -3.88
CA VAL A 74 6.26 7.67 -4.21
C VAL A 74 7.31 7.58 -3.12
N ALA A 75 8.48 7.06 -3.45
CA ALA A 75 9.61 6.89 -2.55
C ALA A 75 10.93 6.73 -3.33
N ASP A 76 12.04 7.16 -2.72
CA ASP A 76 13.37 7.18 -3.35
C ASP A 76 14.36 6.16 -2.77
N SER A 77 13.98 5.41 -1.73
CA SER A 77 14.79 4.34 -1.15
C SER A 77 14.14 2.97 -1.28
N ALA A 78 14.95 1.92 -1.36
CA ALA A 78 14.44 0.55 -1.48
C ALA A 78 13.59 0.16 -0.26
N VAL A 79 14.00 0.51 0.95
CA VAL A 79 13.24 0.19 2.17
C VAL A 79 11.89 0.91 2.20
N ALA A 80 11.84 2.18 1.77
CA ALA A 80 10.59 2.94 1.70
C ALA A 80 9.63 2.34 0.65
N VAL A 81 10.13 1.96 -0.52
CA VAL A 81 9.35 1.23 -1.54
C VAL A 81 8.83 -0.09 -0.99
N LEU A 82 9.67 -0.88 -0.31
CA LEU A 82 9.26 -2.15 0.30
C LEU A 82 8.20 -1.95 1.40
N HIS A 83 8.30 -0.86 2.18
CA HIS A 83 7.27 -0.50 3.15
C HIS A 83 5.93 -0.19 2.46
N GLN A 84 5.95 0.54 1.34
CA GLN A 84 4.73 0.82 0.55
C GLN A 84 4.15 -0.45 -0.06
N VAL A 85 4.98 -1.37 -0.57
CA VAL A 85 4.54 -2.69 -1.06
C VAL A 85 3.87 -3.48 0.06
N MET A 86 4.51 -3.57 1.22
CA MET A 86 3.96 -4.25 2.39
C MET A 86 2.59 -3.66 2.80
N ALA A 87 2.49 -2.33 2.90
CA ALA A 87 1.26 -1.66 3.31
C ALA A 87 0.11 -1.90 2.31
N ALA A 88 0.40 -1.83 1.00
CA ALA A 88 -0.59 -2.11 -0.04
C ALA A 88 -1.10 -3.57 0.02
N LEU A 89 -0.19 -4.54 0.13
CA LEU A 89 -0.55 -5.95 0.23
C LEU A 89 -1.32 -6.25 1.53
N ALA A 90 -0.87 -5.71 2.66
CA ALA A 90 -1.53 -5.89 3.95
C ALA A 90 -2.96 -5.34 3.98
N SER A 91 -3.26 -4.31 3.20
CA SER A 91 -4.57 -3.68 3.10
C SER A 91 -5.41 -4.13 1.89
N ALA A 92 -4.97 -5.19 1.20
CA ALA A 92 -5.63 -5.77 0.02
C ALA A 92 -5.72 -4.82 -1.19
N ASN A 93 -4.76 -3.88 -1.32
CA ASN A 93 -4.68 -2.95 -2.42
C ASN A 93 -3.62 -3.37 -3.45
N ARG A 94 -3.71 -2.81 -4.66
CA ARG A 94 -2.64 -2.82 -5.65
C ARG A 94 -1.76 -1.59 -5.48
N LEU A 95 -0.50 -1.69 -5.87
CA LEU A 95 0.45 -0.58 -5.80
C LEU A 95 0.98 -0.22 -7.19
N LEU A 96 0.88 1.04 -7.53
CA LEU A 96 1.48 1.65 -8.70
C LEU A 96 2.59 2.60 -8.25
N LEU A 97 3.83 2.18 -8.40
CA LEU A 97 4.99 2.96 -7.99
C LEU A 97 5.29 4.05 -9.02
N ALA A 98 5.56 5.24 -8.54
CA ALA A 98 6.20 6.28 -9.34
C ALA A 98 7.55 5.78 -9.84
N ASP A 99 7.89 6.13 -11.08
CA ASP A 99 9.13 5.69 -11.70
C ASP A 99 10.35 6.34 -11.01
N SER A 100 11.10 5.52 -10.27
CA SER A 100 12.37 5.88 -9.63
C SER A 100 13.34 4.70 -9.72
N ASP A 101 14.63 4.95 -9.50
CA ASP A 101 15.63 3.87 -9.49
C ASP A 101 15.33 2.83 -8.40
N ALA A 102 14.88 3.28 -7.23
CA ALA A 102 14.49 2.40 -6.14
C ALA A 102 13.27 1.54 -6.52
N ALA A 103 12.25 2.15 -7.13
CA ALA A 103 11.04 1.45 -7.58
C ALA A 103 11.37 0.39 -8.63
N ARG A 104 12.18 0.72 -9.65
CA ARG A 104 12.63 -0.23 -10.67
C ARG A 104 13.44 -1.37 -10.09
N LYS A 105 14.38 -1.07 -9.16
CA LYS A 105 15.20 -2.07 -8.49
C LYS A 105 14.34 -3.06 -7.69
N VAL A 106 13.41 -2.56 -6.90
CA VAL A 106 12.50 -3.43 -6.12
C VAL A 106 11.61 -4.25 -7.05
N GLN A 107 10.97 -3.63 -8.05
CA GLN A 107 10.09 -4.34 -8.97
C GLN A 107 10.84 -5.47 -9.73
N ALA A 108 12.07 -5.22 -10.19
CA ALA A 108 12.88 -6.23 -10.87
C ALA A 108 13.22 -7.42 -9.98
N ALA A 109 13.39 -7.20 -8.67
CA ALA A 109 13.70 -8.23 -7.69
C ALA A 109 12.47 -9.01 -7.20
N LEU A 110 11.25 -8.45 -7.32
CA LEU A 110 10.01 -9.09 -6.88
C LEU A 110 9.75 -10.40 -7.64
N PRO A 111 9.26 -11.46 -6.96
CA PRO A 111 8.75 -12.66 -7.60
C PRO A 111 7.63 -12.34 -8.59
N GLU A 112 7.52 -13.13 -9.66
CA GLU A 112 6.49 -12.94 -10.69
C GLU A 112 5.07 -12.90 -10.10
N ALA A 113 4.78 -13.75 -9.13
CA ALA A 113 3.48 -13.79 -8.46
C ALA A 113 3.10 -12.46 -7.78
N LEU A 114 4.08 -11.67 -7.34
CA LEU A 114 3.85 -10.36 -6.71
C LEU A 114 3.79 -9.21 -7.73
N ARG A 115 4.35 -9.37 -8.92
CA ARG A 115 4.31 -8.34 -9.97
C ARG A 115 2.92 -8.07 -10.51
N THR A 116 1.95 -8.94 -10.25
CA THR A 116 0.53 -8.70 -10.54
C THR A 116 -0.11 -7.68 -9.60
N HIS A 117 0.51 -7.46 -8.44
CA HIS A 117 0.05 -6.51 -7.42
C HIS A 117 0.84 -5.20 -7.42
N VAL A 118 2.06 -5.19 -7.99
CA VAL A 118 2.98 -4.06 -7.94
C VAL A 118 3.51 -3.76 -9.33
N ALA A 119 3.28 -2.55 -9.81
CA ALA A 119 3.77 -2.07 -11.10
C ALA A 119 4.54 -0.74 -10.92
N VAL A 120 5.42 -0.42 -11.87
CA VAL A 120 6.06 0.91 -11.99
C VAL A 120 5.50 1.59 -13.22
N ASP A 121 5.10 2.86 -13.11
CA ASP A 121 4.57 3.64 -14.22
C ASP A 121 4.96 5.12 -14.07
N ALA A 122 5.66 5.66 -15.06
CA ALA A 122 6.01 7.08 -15.11
C ALA A 122 4.76 7.99 -15.19
N ALA A 123 3.66 7.48 -15.76
CA ALA A 123 2.38 8.19 -15.87
C ALA A 123 1.41 7.89 -14.72
N TRP A 124 1.91 7.43 -13.56
CA TRP A 124 1.10 7.06 -12.41
C TRP A 124 0.10 8.13 -11.98
N PHE A 125 0.52 9.39 -12.10
CA PHE A 125 -0.26 10.54 -11.64
C PHE A 125 -1.59 10.69 -12.38
N ASP A 126 -1.70 10.21 -13.62
CA ASP A 126 -2.91 10.32 -14.45
C ASP A 126 -3.85 9.11 -14.32
N LYS A 127 -3.48 8.11 -13.52
CA LYS A 127 -4.26 6.88 -13.33
C LYS A 127 -5.39 7.05 -12.32
N ALA A 128 -6.36 6.14 -12.35
CA ALA A 128 -7.37 6.04 -11.30
C ALA A 128 -6.74 5.50 -10.02
N LEU A 129 -6.78 6.28 -8.95
CA LEU A 129 -6.11 6.00 -7.69
C LEU A 129 -7.07 6.10 -6.51
N GLY A 130 -6.84 5.31 -5.47
CA GLY A 130 -7.55 5.37 -4.19
C GLY A 130 -6.85 6.23 -3.13
N ALA A 131 -5.52 6.33 -3.18
CA ALA A 131 -4.70 7.20 -2.34
C ALA A 131 -3.27 7.28 -2.91
N VAL A 132 -2.46 8.17 -2.35
CA VAL A 132 -1.03 8.31 -2.63
C VAL A 132 -0.24 8.05 -1.34
N LEU A 133 0.64 7.06 -1.35
CA LEU A 133 1.62 6.80 -0.30
C LEU A 133 2.89 7.57 -0.64
N PHE A 134 3.36 8.37 0.27
CA PHE A 134 4.54 9.22 0.07
C PHE A 134 5.52 9.02 1.22
N ASP A 135 6.76 8.70 0.89
CA ASP A 135 7.87 8.67 1.83
C ASP A 135 8.94 9.66 1.35
N GLY A 136 9.10 10.76 2.08
CA GLY A 136 9.99 11.87 1.76
C GLY A 136 9.82 13.02 2.73
N GLY A 137 10.48 14.15 2.45
CA GLY A 137 10.49 15.33 3.29
C GLY A 137 9.17 16.11 3.30
N ASP A 138 8.97 16.94 4.32
CA ASP A 138 7.73 17.73 4.50
C ASP A 138 7.48 18.72 3.36
N ALA A 139 8.55 19.35 2.83
CA ALA A 139 8.43 20.29 1.73
C ALA A 139 7.95 19.60 0.45
N GLU A 140 8.47 18.41 0.16
CA GLU A 140 8.09 17.59 -0.99
C GLU A 140 6.66 17.04 -0.82
N ALA A 141 6.31 16.62 0.41
CA ALA A 141 4.96 16.21 0.75
C ALA A 141 3.95 17.34 0.51
N HIS A 142 4.29 18.57 0.93
CA HIS A 142 3.45 19.74 0.70
C HIS A 142 3.27 20.01 -0.80
N ALA A 143 4.36 20.03 -1.57
CA ALA A 143 4.30 20.22 -3.01
C ALA A 143 3.45 19.15 -3.71
N LEU A 144 3.60 17.90 -3.30
CA LEU A 144 2.82 16.80 -3.85
C LEU A 144 1.34 16.90 -3.46
N ARG A 145 1.01 17.32 -2.23
CA ARG A 145 -0.39 17.57 -1.80
C ARG A 145 -1.06 18.64 -2.68
N VAL A 146 -0.37 19.74 -2.97
CA VAL A 146 -0.88 20.80 -3.86
C VAL A 146 -1.16 20.24 -5.25
N ARG A 147 -0.24 19.46 -5.83
CA ARG A 147 -0.42 18.81 -7.14
C ARG A 147 -1.58 17.83 -7.13
N VAL A 148 -1.69 16.99 -6.09
CA VAL A 148 -2.77 16.00 -5.94
C VAL A 148 -4.12 16.70 -5.81
N ALA A 149 -4.21 17.80 -5.04
CA ALA A 149 -5.42 18.59 -4.90
C ALA A 149 -5.89 19.26 -6.20
N ALA A 150 -4.97 19.58 -7.10
CA ALA A 150 -5.26 20.17 -8.40
C ALA A 150 -5.74 19.13 -9.46
N ARG A 151 -5.72 17.83 -9.16
CA ARG A 151 -6.19 16.79 -10.08
C ARG A 151 -7.70 16.90 -10.31
N ARG A 152 -8.11 16.55 -11.52
CA ARG A 152 -9.53 16.31 -11.79
C ARG A 152 -9.94 14.93 -11.27
N GLY A 153 -11.14 14.83 -10.72
CA GLY A 153 -11.70 13.58 -10.24
C GLY A 153 -11.84 13.51 -8.71
N PRO A 154 -11.90 12.31 -8.14
CA PRO A 154 -12.04 12.14 -6.69
C PRO A 154 -10.88 12.75 -5.90
N ILE A 155 -11.17 13.24 -4.70
CA ILE A 155 -10.14 13.73 -3.78
C ILE A 155 -9.29 12.54 -3.34
N LEU A 156 -7.98 12.66 -3.55
CA LEU A 156 -7.00 11.67 -3.09
C LEU A 156 -6.36 12.11 -1.79
N GLN A 157 -6.28 11.18 -0.85
CA GLN A 157 -5.47 11.37 0.35
C GLN A 157 -4.00 11.12 0.02
N LEU A 158 -3.11 11.98 0.53
CA LEU A 158 -1.68 11.72 0.58
C LEU A 158 -1.33 11.27 1.98
N LEU A 159 -0.85 10.04 2.10
CA LEU A 159 -0.52 9.37 3.34
C LEU A 159 1.00 9.27 3.49
N GLN A 160 1.53 9.71 4.62
CA GLN A 160 2.92 9.53 5.02
C GLN A 160 2.99 8.47 6.13
N PRO A 161 4.08 7.70 6.25
CA PRO A 161 4.21 6.73 7.33
C PRO A 161 4.36 7.42 8.69
N CYS A 162 3.58 6.99 9.70
CA CYS A 162 3.65 7.52 11.06
C CYS A 162 3.19 6.46 12.11
N PRO A 163 3.98 5.46 12.49
CA PRO A 163 5.13 4.88 11.76
C PRO A 163 4.73 4.13 10.49
N ASP A 164 3.45 3.75 10.33
CA ASP A 164 2.88 3.04 9.19
C ASP A 164 1.90 3.93 8.42
N TYR A 165 1.58 3.52 7.19
CA TYR A 165 0.50 4.14 6.43
C TYR A 165 -0.85 3.76 7.02
N ASP A 166 -1.72 4.74 7.22
CA ASP A 166 -3.08 4.55 7.72
C ASP A 166 -4.04 4.26 6.55
N LEU A 167 -4.23 2.96 6.25
CA LEU A 167 -4.98 2.44 5.08
C LEU A 167 -6.25 1.70 5.46
#